data_e8b2c4c54072a40e0701d19795ccbb80
#
_entry.id   e8b2c4c54072a40e0701d19795ccbb80
#
_cell.length_a   1.000
_cell.length_b   1.000
_cell.length_c   1.000
_cell.angle_alpha   90.00
_cell.angle_beta   90.00
_cell.angle_gamma   90.00
#
_symmetry.space_group_name_H-M   'P 1'
#
loop_
_entity.id
_entity.type
_entity.pdbx_description
1 polymer ?
#
loop_
_entity_poly.entity_id
_entity_poly.type
_entity_poly.pdbx_seq_one_letter_code
_entity_poly.pdbx_strand_id
1 'polypeptide(L)'
;ILFYSIKWFAMIKVDYPVGFQFSSATPALSVGNNSWVLGDLAPGGDRKIDITGQMIDVFEGEDKTFRVFSGTQSKVDKSVLDIVFNSVIHTIGIKKPFLETKLLINGVSMREYAVGSKGKISGEIFWENNLDTNINDLEIRAKIVGNAVDRKTIDSMQGFYDSGDDVIIWDKSFIPKFEEVNPNENGSVSFSFSPLPLLSVPGKILASPSISVVVDITGKQALEGFDVKDLKNSQSVVINIVSDVAFSAKALYYSGPFKNTGEVSPKAGEETTYTIVWNVSNSANNISKAKVVSTLPSWIRFVGPFSPSTADLSYNPSTKEIVWDIGTLPKGTGITGDSKEVAFQIGFTPSLSQLSSIPVIINDATLTGHDDFANVNVRVNKGSLRTRLDSDP
;
A
#
# COMPACT_ATOMS: atom_id res chain seq x y z
N ILE A 1 47.78 -3.77 46.49
CA ILE A 1 46.70 -4.58 45.89
C ILE A 1 46.17 -3.75 44.75
N LEU A 2 46.54 -4.11 43.50
CA LEU A 2 45.99 -3.48 42.30
C LEU A 2 44.57 -4.02 42.11
N PHE A 3 43.58 -3.18 42.31
CA PHE A 3 42.23 -3.44 41.82
C PHE A 3 42.18 -3.16 40.31
N TYR A 4 42.27 -4.20 39.50
CA TYR A 4 41.85 -4.09 38.11
C TYR A 4 40.34 -3.89 38.10
N SER A 5 39.85 -2.71 37.69
CA SER A 5 38.45 -2.51 37.41
C SER A 5 38.12 -3.30 36.12
N ILE A 6 37.54 -4.45 36.28
CA ILE A 6 36.98 -5.21 35.16
C ILE A 6 35.76 -4.42 34.72
N LYS A 7 35.85 -3.73 33.58
CA LYS A 7 34.67 -3.09 32.94
C LYS A 7 33.78 -4.20 32.46
N TRP A 8 32.70 -4.42 33.16
CA TRP A 8 31.65 -5.34 32.76
C TRP A 8 30.64 -4.58 31.90
N PHE A 9 30.52 -4.92 30.62
CA PHE A 9 29.43 -4.39 29.77
C PHE A 9 28.17 -5.17 30.10
N ALA A 10 27.32 -4.63 30.96
CA ALA A 10 26.03 -5.20 31.27
C ALA A 10 25.15 -5.22 30.01
N MET A 11 24.56 -6.34 29.77
CA MET A 11 23.70 -6.56 28.61
C MET A 11 22.39 -7.23 29.01
N ILE A 12 21.30 -6.77 28.45
CA ILE A 12 20.00 -7.41 28.52
C ILE A 12 19.70 -8.00 27.14
N LYS A 13 19.23 -9.24 27.12
CA LYS A 13 18.72 -9.91 25.93
C LYS A 13 17.33 -10.45 26.20
N VAL A 14 16.43 -10.28 25.23
CA VAL A 14 15.05 -10.77 25.31
C VAL A 14 14.82 -11.79 24.21
N ASP A 15 14.41 -12.99 24.59
CA ASP A 15 13.89 -13.96 23.64
C ASP A 15 12.38 -13.76 23.54
N TYR A 16 11.95 -13.39 22.36
CA TYR A 16 10.53 -13.16 22.06
C TYR A 16 9.83 -14.49 21.72
N PRO A 17 8.55 -14.63 22.11
CA PRO A 17 7.75 -15.78 21.67
C PRO A 17 7.46 -15.74 20.17
N VAL A 18 7.17 -16.91 19.61
CA VAL A 18 6.68 -17.02 18.22
C VAL A 18 5.41 -16.21 18.07
N GLY A 19 5.35 -15.40 16.99
CA GLY A 19 4.24 -14.50 16.71
C GLY A 19 4.41 -13.08 17.29
N PHE A 20 5.48 -12.79 18.04
CA PHE A 20 5.76 -11.42 18.46
C PHE A 20 6.52 -10.65 17.39
N GLN A 21 5.93 -9.57 16.88
CA GLN A 21 6.57 -8.61 16.00
C GLN A 21 7.02 -7.39 16.80
N PHE A 22 8.34 -7.20 16.90
CA PHE A 22 8.94 -6.03 17.52
C PHE A 22 8.67 -4.78 16.67
N SER A 23 8.24 -3.68 17.31
CA SER A 23 8.02 -2.38 16.64
C SER A 23 9.04 -1.33 17.06
N SER A 24 9.25 -1.14 18.38
CA SER A 24 10.17 -0.14 18.90
C SER A 24 10.59 -0.45 20.33
N ALA A 25 11.64 0.21 20.80
CA ALA A 25 12.03 0.18 22.20
C ALA A 25 12.67 1.50 22.65
N THR A 26 12.55 1.80 23.95
CA THR A 26 13.21 2.93 24.62
C THR A 26 13.96 2.40 25.85
N PRO A 27 15.31 2.54 25.91
CA PRO A 27 16.21 3.05 24.87
C PRO A 27 16.25 2.17 23.61
N ALA A 28 16.77 2.73 22.52
CA ALA A 28 16.92 2.00 21.27
C ALA A 28 17.81 0.76 21.44
N LEU A 29 17.58 -0.25 20.59
CA LEU A 29 18.39 -1.47 20.55
C LEU A 29 19.87 -1.17 20.29
N SER A 30 20.72 -1.92 20.95
CA SER A 30 22.18 -1.82 20.76
C SER A 30 22.69 -2.81 19.72
N VAL A 31 22.10 -4.02 19.68
CA VAL A 31 22.49 -5.08 18.74
C VAL A 31 21.26 -5.90 18.35
N GLY A 32 21.11 -6.20 17.06
CA GLY A 32 20.00 -7.00 16.54
C GLY A 32 18.63 -6.36 16.81
N ASN A 33 17.63 -7.18 17.08
CA ASN A 33 16.25 -6.76 17.38
C ASN A 33 15.82 -7.06 18.83
N ASN A 34 16.72 -7.51 19.70
CA ASN A 34 16.38 -8.04 21.01
C ASN A 34 17.43 -7.82 22.11
N SER A 35 18.44 -6.96 21.89
CA SER A 35 19.56 -6.83 22.83
C SER A 35 19.94 -5.37 23.12
N TRP A 36 20.21 -5.07 24.40
CA TRP A 36 20.60 -3.77 24.92
C TRP A 36 21.89 -3.85 25.73
N VAL A 37 22.88 -3.09 25.32
CA VAL A 37 24.13 -2.91 26.10
C VAL A 37 23.95 -1.70 27.00
N LEU A 38 23.91 -1.91 28.28
CA LEU A 38 23.59 -0.88 29.29
C LEU A 38 24.82 -0.10 29.77
N GLY A 39 26.01 -0.55 29.39
CA GLY A 39 27.25 0.03 29.90
C GLY A 39 27.51 -0.30 31.39
N ASP A 40 28.21 0.59 32.08
CA ASP A 40 28.50 0.42 33.50
C ASP A 40 27.25 0.77 34.34
N LEU A 41 26.89 -0.13 35.25
CA LEU A 41 25.86 0.09 36.27
C LEU A 41 26.50 0.36 37.61
N ALA A 42 26.18 1.50 38.21
CA ALA A 42 26.58 1.79 39.58
C ALA A 42 25.83 0.90 40.57
N PRO A 43 26.39 0.59 41.73
CA PRO A 43 25.68 -0.12 42.80
C PRO A 43 24.36 0.59 43.14
N GLY A 44 23.26 -0.15 43.15
CA GLY A 44 21.92 0.39 43.39
C GLY A 44 21.29 1.15 42.19
N GLY A 45 22.01 1.25 41.08
CA GLY A 45 21.45 1.85 39.82
C GLY A 45 20.46 0.95 39.15
N ASP A 46 19.39 1.56 38.57
CA ASP A 46 18.36 0.90 37.76
C ASP A 46 18.40 1.38 36.31
N ARG A 47 17.88 0.57 35.44
CA ARG A 47 17.63 0.89 34.02
C ARG A 47 16.29 0.31 33.59
N LYS A 48 15.50 1.13 32.91
CA LYS A 48 14.22 0.75 32.35
C LYS A 48 14.35 0.56 30.84
N ILE A 49 13.75 -0.50 30.32
CA ILE A 49 13.62 -0.75 28.90
C ILE A 49 12.14 -0.96 28.61
N ASP A 50 11.56 -0.08 27.81
CA ASP A 50 10.19 -0.23 27.32
C ASP A 50 10.24 -0.81 25.92
N ILE A 51 9.52 -1.91 25.70
CA ILE A 51 9.46 -2.62 24.42
C ILE A 51 8.02 -2.54 23.91
N THR A 52 7.85 -2.14 22.67
CA THR A 52 6.58 -2.12 21.99
C THR A 52 6.60 -3.10 20.82
N GLY A 53 5.56 -3.88 20.70
CA GLY A 53 5.40 -4.86 19.62
C GLY A 53 3.97 -5.35 19.54
N GLN A 54 3.73 -6.28 18.62
CA GLN A 54 2.41 -6.85 18.35
C GLN A 54 2.50 -8.37 18.31
N MET A 55 1.50 -9.03 18.88
CA MET A 55 1.29 -10.46 18.68
C MET A 55 0.48 -10.67 17.40
N ILE A 56 1.01 -11.53 16.50
CA ILE A 56 0.34 -11.95 15.26
C ILE A 56 0.23 -13.48 15.24
N ASP A 57 -0.73 -14.00 14.47
CA ASP A 57 -0.96 -15.43 14.29
C ASP A 57 -1.04 -16.18 15.64
N VAL A 58 -1.82 -15.62 16.57
CA VAL A 58 -2.03 -16.19 17.91
C VAL A 58 -3.41 -16.79 18.03
N PHE A 59 -3.52 -17.89 18.77
CA PHE A 59 -4.79 -18.57 19.05
C PHE A 59 -5.17 -18.38 20.51
N GLU A 60 -6.49 -18.41 20.75
CA GLU A 60 -7.01 -18.35 22.12
C GLU A 60 -6.51 -19.53 22.95
N GLY A 61 -6.17 -19.25 24.20
CA GLY A 61 -5.65 -20.24 25.15
C GLY A 61 -4.17 -20.53 25.02
N GLU A 62 -3.48 -19.90 24.04
CA GLU A 62 -2.02 -20.00 23.97
C GLU A 62 -1.35 -19.16 25.05
N ASP A 63 -0.29 -19.72 25.62
CA ASP A 63 0.64 -18.99 26.47
C ASP A 63 1.86 -18.56 25.66
N LYS A 64 2.12 -17.26 25.63
CA LYS A 64 3.27 -16.66 24.96
C LYS A 64 4.31 -16.22 25.98
N THR A 65 5.48 -16.84 25.93
CA THR A 65 6.52 -16.69 26.95
C THR A 65 7.67 -15.83 26.46
N PHE A 66 7.88 -14.71 27.12
CA PHE A 66 9.07 -13.86 27.00
C PHE A 66 10.12 -14.33 27.98
N ARG A 67 11.38 -14.44 27.53
CA ARG A 67 12.50 -14.75 28.41
C ARG A 67 13.49 -13.60 28.37
N VAL A 68 13.77 -13.03 29.52
CA VAL A 68 14.71 -11.91 29.66
C VAL A 68 15.96 -12.41 30.37
N PHE A 69 17.10 -12.20 29.78
CA PHE A 69 18.40 -12.56 30.33
C PHE A 69 19.21 -11.31 30.64
N SER A 70 19.86 -11.30 31.75
CA SER A 70 20.86 -10.28 32.10
C SER A 70 22.25 -10.91 32.33
N GLY A 71 23.26 -10.24 31.81
CA GLY A 71 24.62 -10.80 31.89
C GLY A 71 25.67 -9.84 31.34
N THR A 72 26.79 -10.38 30.90
CA THR A 72 27.85 -9.64 30.23
C THR A 72 27.84 -9.91 28.73
N GLN A 73 28.11 -8.87 27.93
CA GLN A 73 28.27 -8.98 26.49
C GLN A 73 29.52 -9.80 26.14
N SER A 74 29.42 -10.71 25.21
CA SER A 74 30.58 -11.45 24.69
C SER A 74 31.52 -10.53 23.91
N LYS A 75 32.81 -10.78 24.09
CA LYS A 75 33.89 -10.05 23.39
C LYS A 75 34.06 -10.53 21.95
N VAL A 76 33.63 -11.76 21.65
CA VAL A 76 33.77 -12.39 20.35
C VAL A 76 32.54 -12.09 19.46
N ASP A 77 31.35 -12.32 20.01
CA ASP A 77 30.09 -12.02 19.32
C ASP A 77 29.24 -11.10 20.19
N LYS A 78 29.15 -9.85 19.75
CA LYS A 78 28.42 -8.79 20.48
C LYS A 78 26.91 -9.02 20.58
N SER A 79 26.37 -9.99 19.87
CA SER A 79 24.94 -10.35 19.89
C SER A 79 24.58 -11.38 20.96
N VAL A 80 25.58 -11.96 21.64
CA VAL A 80 25.40 -13.02 22.66
C VAL A 80 25.90 -12.56 24.03
N LEU A 81 25.27 -13.15 25.04
CA LEU A 81 25.75 -13.05 26.42
C LEU A 81 26.89 -14.04 26.65
N ASP A 82 27.98 -13.60 27.25
CA ASP A 82 29.12 -14.44 27.65
C ASP A 82 28.80 -15.14 28.96
N ILE A 83 28.34 -14.39 29.97
CA ILE A 83 27.91 -14.89 31.26
C ILE A 83 26.51 -14.40 31.53
N VAL A 84 25.59 -15.31 31.81
CA VAL A 84 24.22 -14.99 32.25
C VAL A 84 24.20 -14.93 33.78
N PHE A 85 23.82 -13.78 34.34
CA PHE A 85 23.71 -13.59 35.78
C PHE A 85 22.32 -13.95 36.29
N ASN A 86 21.29 -13.60 35.51
CA ASN A 86 19.91 -13.84 35.90
C ASN A 86 19.05 -14.03 34.66
N SER A 87 17.94 -14.75 34.80
CA SER A 87 16.91 -14.87 33.79
C SER A 87 15.52 -14.78 34.42
N VAL A 88 14.62 -14.09 33.75
CA VAL A 88 13.22 -13.94 34.14
C VAL A 88 12.34 -14.42 33.00
N ILE A 89 11.32 -15.16 33.34
CA ILE A 89 10.31 -15.63 32.41
C ILE A 89 9.01 -14.88 32.71
N HIS A 90 8.40 -14.32 31.68
CA HIS A 90 7.09 -13.69 31.76
C HIS A 90 6.17 -14.30 30.71
N THR A 91 5.05 -14.86 31.15
CA THR A 91 4.07 -15.52 30.30
C THR A 91 2.82 -14.68 30.19
N ILE A 92 2.34 -14.46 28.97
CA ILE A 92 1.10 -13.76 28.65
C ILE A 92 0.13 -14.79 28.05
N GLY A 93 -1.00 -15.00 28.71
CA GLY A 93 -2.09 -15.81 28.17
C GLY A 93 -2.84 -15.02 27.09
N ILE A 94 -3.05 -15.63 25.93
CA ILE A 94 -3.84 -15.04 24.85
C ILE A 94 -5.30 -15.36 25.11
N LYS A 95 -6.12 -14.32 25.22
CA LYS A 95 -7.57 -14.42 25.33
C LYS A 95 -8.24 -13.69 24.19
N LYS A 96 -9.35 -14.20 23.69
CA LYS A 96 -10.21 -13.45 22.79
C LYS A 96 -10.74 -12.20 23.49
N PRO A 97 -10.93 -11.09 22.76
CA PRO A 97 -11.69 -9.95 23.29
C PRO A 97 -13.09 -10.41 23.73
N PHE A 98 -13.59 -9.87 24.83
CA PHE A 98 -14.96 -10.17 25.29
C PHE A 98 -16.01 -9.88 24.21
N LEU A 99 -15.79 -8.81 23.46
CA LEU A 99 -16.57 -8.42 22.30
C LEU A 99 -15.62 -8.35 21.12
N GLU A 100 -15.62 -9.40 20.30
CA GLU A 100 -14.77 -9.46 19.12
C GLU A 100 -15.29 -8.56 18.02
N THR A 101 -14.38 -7.92 17.29
CA THR A 101 -14.73 -7.20 16.07
C THR A 101 -13.64 -7.38 15.02
N LYS A 102 -14.06 -7.54 13.76
CA LYS A 102 -13.15 -7.66 12.62
C LYS A 102 -13.64 -6.77 11.49
N LEU A 103 -12.79 -5.85 11.06
CA LEU A 103 -13.08 -4.96 9.95
C LEU A 103 -12.46 -5.50 8.66
N LEU A 104 -13.28 -5.65 7.63
CA LEU A 104 -12.86 -5.99 6.27
C LEU A 104 -13.11 -4.81 5.34
N ILE A 105 -12.14 -4.48 4.51
CA ILE A 105 -12.30 -3.54 3.39
C ILE A 105 -12.13 -4.33 2.10
N ASN A 106 -13.15 -4.29 1.23
CA ASN A 106 -13.22 -5.09 0.02
C ASN A 106 -12.90 -6.59 0.25
N GLY A 107 -13.36 -7.12 1.40
CA GLY A 107 -13.15 -8.52 1.80
C GLY A 107 -11.78 -8.82 2.41
N VAL A 108 -10.91 -7.81 2.61
CA VAL A 108 -9.56 -7.98 3.15
C VAL A 108 -9.43 -7.31 4.52
N SER A 109 -8.83 -8.02 5.49
CA SER A 109 -8.53 -7.48 6.82
C SER A 109 -7.05 -7.09 6.88
N MET A 110 -6.76 -5.80 6.84
CA MET A 110 -5.42 -5.22 6.91
C MET A 110 -5.48 -3.89 7.65
N ARG A 111 -4.36 -3.44 8.22
CA ARG A 111 -4.25 -2.10 8.85
C ARG A 111 -4.09 -0.98 7.83
N GLU A 112 -3.42 -1.29 6.73
CA GLU A 112 -3.24 -0.39 5.59
C GLU A 112 -3.66 -1.11 4.33
N TYR A 113 -4.43 -0.43 3.49
CA TYR A 113 -4.97 -0.99 2.27
C TYR A 113 -4.85 0.02 1.14
N ALA A 114 -4.31 -0.39 0.00
CA ALA A 114 -4.23 0.45 -1.19
C ALA A 114 -5.40 0.15 -2.14
N VAL A 115 -6.06 1.20 -2.63
CA VAL A 115 -7.18 1.07 -3.55
C VAL A 115 -7.06 2.08 -4.69
N GLY A 116 -7.55 1.72 -5.88
CA GLY A 116 -7.63 2.65 -7.01
C GLY A 116 -8.58 3.81 -6.72
N SER A 117 -8.36 4.92 -7.41
CA SER A 117 -9.14 6.15 -7.28
C SER A 117 -10.61 6.01 -7.74
N LYS A 118 -10.93 4.94 -8.45
CA LYS A 118 -12.24 4.71 -9.05
C LYS A 118 -12.90 3.49 -8.44
N GLY A 119 -14.19 3.60 -8.23
CA GLY A 119 -15.02 2.51 -7.76
C GLY A 119 -15.49 2.68 -6.32
N LYS A 120 -16.38 1.79 -5.94
CA LYS A 120 -17.00 1.75 -4.61
C LYS A 120 -16.13 0.91 -3.68
N ILE A 121 -15.88 1.40 -2.49
CA ILE A 121 -15.19 0.69 -1.41
C ILE A 121 -16.27 0.13 -0.51
N SER A 122 -16.22 -1.18 -0.23
CA SER A 122 -17.12 -1.84 0.71
C SER A 122 -16.39 -2.13 2.02
N GLY A 123 -17.08 -1.87 3.13
CA GLY A 123 -16.67 -2.23 4.48
C GLY A 123 -17.64 -3.25 5.07
N GLU A 124 -17.11 -4.23 5.76
CA GLU A 124 -17.89 -5.20 6.54
C GLU A 124 -17.28 -5.34 7.93
N ILE A 125 -18.12 -5.26 8.95
CA ILE A 125 -17.73 -5.33 10.35
C ILE A 125 -18.39 -6.57 10.95
N PHE A 126 -17.60 -7.59 11.24
CA PHE A 126 -18.03 -8.76 11.99
C PHE A 126 -17.93 -8.47 13.49
N TRP A 127 -18.85 -9.01 14.24
CA TRP A 127 -18.88 -8.94 15.70
C TRP A 127 -19.28 -10.29 16.30
N GLU A 128 -18.78 -10.59 17.50
CA GLU A 128 -19.08 -11.81 18.24
C GLU A 128 -19.03 -11.54 19.76
N ASN A 129 -20.03 -12.03 20.49
CA ASN A 129 -20.03 -12.04 21.93
C ASN A 129 -19.30 -13.31 22.44
N ASN A 130 -18.08 -13.14 22.93
CA ASN A 130 -17.25 -14.22 23.47
C ASN A 130 -17.45 -14.44 24.99
N LEU A 131 -18.44 -13.78 25.61
CA LEU A 131 -18.76 -13.99 27.01
C LEU A 131 -19.74 -15.14 27.18
N ASP A 132 -19.76 -15.72 28.37
CA ASP A 132 -20.79 -16.70 28.81
C ASP A 132 -22.08 -16.02 29.26
N THR A 133 -22.18 -14.69 29.16
CA THR A 133 -23.31 -13.86 29.56
C THR A 133 -23.77 -12.98 28.41
N ASN A 134 -25.02 -12.49 28.51
CA ASN A 134 -25.57 -11.57 27.51
C ASN A 134 -24.81 -10.22 27.52
N ILE A 135 -24.70 -9.62 26.34
CA ILE A 135 -24.30 -8.23 26.17
C ILE A 135 -25.54 -7.42 25.81
N ASN A 136 -25.81 -6.38 26.60
CA ASN A 136 -26.93 -5.48 26.38
C ASN A 136 -26.47 -4.20 25.69
N ASP A 137 -27.39 -3.55 24.99
CA ASP A 137 -27.15 -2.26 24.31
C ASP A 137 -25.90 -2.29 23.44
N LEU A 138 -25.76 -3.28 22.55
CA LEU A 138 -24.66 -3.34 21.58
C LEU A 138 -24.78 -2.14 20.63
N GLU A 139 -23.69 -1.41 20.47
CA GLU A 139 -23.59 -0.32 19.51
C GLU A 139 -22.30 -0.47 18.71
N ILE A 140 -22.39 -0.32 17.39
CA ILE A 140 -21.26 -0.27 16.48
C ILE A 140 -21.24 1.11 15.84
N ARG A 141 -20.09 1.78 15.87
CA ARG A 141 -19.84 3.08 15.27
C ARG A 141 -18.68 2.99 14.30
N ALA A 142 -18.89 3.35 13.04
CA ALA A 142 -17.83 3.44 12.05
C ALA A 142 -17.60 4.89 11.64
N LYS A 143 -16.48 5.48 12.05
CA LYS A 143 -16.08 6.83 11.70
C LYS A 143 -15.24 6.79 10.42
N ILE A 144 -15.69 7.53 9.37
CA ILE A 144 -15.05 7.55 8.05
C ILE A 144 -14.55 8.97 7.78
N VAL A 145 -13.25 9.18 7.86
CA VAL A 145 -12.62 10.50 7.72
C VAL A 145 -11.43 10.44 6.78
N GLY A 146 -11.06 11.56 6.20
CA GLY A 146 -9.91 11.68 5.31
C GLY A 146 -10.13 12.74 4.24
N ASN A 147 -9.06 13.06 3.52
CA ASN A 147 -9.09 14.06 2.46
C ASN A 147 -9.64 13.51 1.13
N ALA A 148 -9.77 12.19 1.03
CA ALA A 148 -10.18 11.50 -0.20
C ALA A 148 -11.57 10.85 -0.12
N VAL A 149 -12.35 11.03 0.95
CA VAL A 149 -13.69 10.44 1.06
C VAL A 149 -14.75 11.34 0.42
N ASP A 150 -15.57 10.77 -0.46
CA ASP A 150 -16.80 11.42 -0.93
C ASP A 150 -17.94 11.10 0.04
N ARG A 151 -18.19 12.02 0.99
CA ARG A 151 -19.22 11.89 2.03
C ARG A 151 -20.61 11.67 1.49
N LYS A 152 -20.90 12.14 0.27
CA LYS A 152 -22.22 11.99 -0.36
C LYS A 152 -22.53 10.56 -0.80
N THR A 153 -21.49 9.73 -0.88
CA THR A 153 -21.60 8.34 -1.31
C THR A 153 -21.59 7.34 -0.15
N ILE A 154 -21.44 7.84 1.10
CA ILE A 154 -21.50 7.00 2.29
C ILE A 154 -22.91 6.43 2.43
N ASP A 155 -22.98 5.11 2.48
CA ASP A 155 -24.19 4.33 2.57
C ASP A 155 -24.01 3.14 3.50
N SER A 156 -25.04 2.79 4.23
CA SER A 156 -25.01 1.66 5.15
C SER A 156 -26.30 0.85 5.11
N MET A 157 -26.17 -0.47 5.15
CA MET A 157 -27.31 -1.34 5.33
C MET A 157 -27.65 -1.42 6.82
N GLN A 158 -28.92 -1.18 7.18
CA GLN A 158 -29.43 -1.26 8.56
C GLN A 158 -28.69 -0.35 9.56
N GLY A 159 -28.12 0.78 9.10
CA GLY A 159 -27.44 1.74 9.95
C GLY A 159 -27.83 3.17 9.58
N PHE A 160 -27.51 4.11 10.44
CA PHE A 160 -27.73 5.54 10.25
C PHE A 160 -26.40 6.27 10.07
N TYR A 161 -26.27 7.02 8.98
CA TYR A 161 -25.09 7.89 8.77
C TYR A 161 -25.36 9.29 9.32
N ASP A 162 -24.64 9.66 10.36
CA ASP A 162 -24.60 11.01 10.89
C ASP A 162 -23.51 11.81 10.14
N SER A 163 -23.98 12.71 9.27
CA SER A 163 -23.10 13.57 8.47
C SER A 163 -22.44 14.71 9.26
N GLY A 164 -22.89 14.99 10.48
CA GLY A 164 -22.27 15.98 11.36
C GLY A 164 -20.96 15.50 11.95
N ASP A 165 -20.92 14.24 12.36
CA ASP A 165 -19.76 13.60 12.98
C ASP A 165 -18.97 12.68 12.06
N ASP A 166 -19.44 12.49 10.81
CA ASP A 166 -18.89 11.53 9.83
C ASP A 166 -18.89 10.07 10.34
N VAL A 167 -19.98 9.66 11.03
CA VAL A 167 -20.11 8.36 11.70
C VAL A 167 -21.33 7.61 11.21
N ILE A 168 -21.17 6.33 10.94
CA ILE A 168 -22.27 5.39 10.75
C ILE A 168 -22.52 4.69 12.09
N ILE A 169 -23.78 4.62 12.49
CA ILE A 169 -24.22 4.05 13.77
C ILE A 169 -25.17 2.87 13.50
N TRP A 170 -24.89 1.75 14.12
CA TRP A 170 -25.79 0.60 14.22
C TRP A 170 -26.05 0.35 15.70
N ASP A 171 -27.27 0.50 16.12
CA ASP A 171 -27.75 0.25 17.49
C ASP A 171 -29.08 -0.51 17.48
N LYS A 172 -29.65 -0.70 18.61
CA LYS A 172 -30.94 -1.41 18.78
C LYS A 172 -32.12 -0.74 18.08
N SER A 173 -32.02 0.56 17.74
CA SER A 173 -33.07 1.28 17.02
C SER A 173 -33.16 0.83 15.57
N PHE A 174 -32.02 0.41 14.98
CA PHE A 174 -31.92 -0.07 13.62
C PHE A 174 -31.81 -1.59 13.54
N ILE A 175 -31.20 -2.22 14.54
CA ILE A 175 -31.02 -3.66 14.66
C ILE A 175 -31.57 -4.11 16.04
N PRO A 176 -32.85 -4.47 16.16
CA PRO A 176 -33.47 -4.82 17.46
C PRO A 176 -32.70 -5.89 18.24
N LYS A 177 -32.02 -6.78 17.57
CA LYS A 177 -31.15 -7.81 18.13
C LYS A 177 -30.01 -7.24 19.00
N PHE A 178 -29.61 -5.98 18.79
CA PHE A 178 -28.58 -5.31 19.58
C PHE A 178 -29.05 -4.86 20.97
N GLU A 179 -30.33 -5.01 21.29
CA GLU A 179 -30.84 -4.80 22.66
C GLU A 179 -30.27 -5.83 23.63
N GLU A 180 -30.20 -7.10 23.18
CA GLU A 180 -29.66 -8.20 23.96
C GLU A 180 -28.99 -9.22 23.02
N VAL A 181 -27.69 -9.41 23.17
CA VAL A 181 -26.86 -10.31 22.37
C VAL A 181 -26.43 -11.49 23.25
N ASN A 182 -26.89 -12.69 22.90
CA ASN A 182 -26.63 -13.91 23.66
C ASN A 182 -25.15 -14.35 23.60
N PRO A 183 -24.68 -15.23 24.51
CA PRO A 183 -23.38 -15.87 24.45
C PRO A 183 -23.14 -16.55 23.11
N ASN A 184 -21.94 -16.38 22.54
CA ASN A 184 -21.50 -16.91 21.24
C ASN A 184 -22.32 -16.41 20.04
N GLU A 185 -23.19 -15.43 20.26
CA GLU A 185 -23.91 -14.80 19.17
C GLU A 185 -23.01 -13.89 18.36
N ASN A 186 -23.15 -13.97 17.03
CA ASN A 186 -22.35 -13.22 16.10
C ASN A 186 -23.17 -12.68 14.94
N GLY A 187 -22.56 -11.77 14.16
CA GLY A 187 -23.17 -11.22 12.97
C GLY A 187 -22.23 -10.25 12.25
N SER A 188 -22.76 -9.59 11.24
CA SER A 188 -22.04 -8.53 10.54
C SER A 188 -22.95 -7.36 10.19
N VAL A 189 -22.35 -6.18 10.06
CA VAL A 189 -22.95 -4.99 9.48
C VAL A 189 -22.06 -4.49 8.34
N SER A 190 -22.66 -3.82 7.35
CA SER A 190 -21.94 -3.40 6.17
C SER A 190 -22.18 -1.93 5.83
N PHE A 191 -21.18 -1.34 5.20
CA PHE A 191 -21.22 0.01 4.67
C PHE A 191 -20.44 0.13 3.37
N SER A 192 -20.58 1.26 2.71
CA SER A 192 -19.83 1.52 1.52
C SER A 192 -19.70 3.01 1.26
N PHE A 193 -18.67 3.38 0.51
CA PHE A 193 -18.41 4.75 0.07
C PHE A 193 -17.53 4.74 -1.18
N SER A 194 -17.34 5.91 -1.80
CA SER A 194 -16.41 6.07 -2.92
C SER A 194 -15.36 7.11 -2.59
N PRO A 195 -14.15 6.99 -3.15
CA PRO A 195 -13.17 8.07 -3.08
C PRO A 195 -13.64 9.28 -3.86
N LEU A 196 -13.22 10.47 -3.44
CA LEU A 196 -13.30 11.67 -4.26
C LEU A 196 -12.43 11.50 -5.51
N PRO A 197 -12.85 12.06 -6.67
CA PRO A 197 -11.97 12.16 -7.82
C PRO A 197 -10.65 12.84 -7.43
N LEU A 198 -9.50 12.28 -7.83
CA LEU A 198 -8.18 12.84 -7.51
C LEU A 198 -7.99 14.26 -8.07
N LEU A 199 -8.80 14.62 -9.07
CA LEU A 199 -8.91 15.95 -9.67
C LEU A 199 -10.27 16.57 -9.28
N SER A 200 -10.50 16.76 -8.00
CA SER A 200 -11.79 17.21 -7.46
C SER A 200 -12.13 18.67 -7.74
N VAL A 201 -11.11 19.51 -8.00
CA VAL A 201 -11.24 20.92 -8.38
C VAL A 201 -10.33 21.18 -9.58
N PRO A 202 -10.78 21.90 -10.64
CA PRO A 202 -9.92 22.25 -11.75
C PRO A 202 -8.59 22.82 -11.30
N GLY A 203 -7.47 22.19 -11.70
CA GLY A 203 -6.12 22.60 -11.35
C GLY A 203 -5.66 22.25 -9.93
N LYS A 204 -6.45 21.58 -9.11
CA LYS A 204 -6.05 21.15 -7.76
C LYS A 204 -6.08 19.63 -7.62
N ILE A 205 -4.94 19.07 -7.30
CA ILE A 205 -4.75 17.63 -7.06
C ILE A 205 -4.81 17.35 -5.57
N LEU A 206 -5.48 16.27 -5.17
CA LEU A 206 -5.41 15.77 -3.80
C LEU A 206 -3.98 15.30 -3.49
N ALA A 207 -3.39 15.84 -2.43
CA ALA A 207 -2.07 15.40 -1.98
C ALA A 207 -2.22 14.26 -0.99
N SER A 208 -1.46 13.17 -1.20
CA SER A 208 -1.46 11.99 -0.30
C SER A 208 -2.89 11.55 0.06
N PRO A 209 -3.71 11.18 -0.95
CA PRO A 209 -5.13 10.92 -0.75
C PRO A 209 -5.34 9.66 0.08
N SER A 210 -5.94 9.83 1.27
CA SER A 210 -6.19 8.74 2.20
C SER A 210 -7.54 8.87 2.89
N ILE A 211 -8.06 7.72 3.36
CA ILE A 211 -9.29 7.58 4.10
C ILE A 211 -9.00 6.69 5.31
N SER A 212 -9.39 7.14 6.49
CA SER A 212 -9.32 6.35 7.72
C SER A 212 -10.71 5.90 8.11
N VAL A 213 -10.86 4.61 8.38
CA VAL A 213 -12.06 4.02 8.95
C VAL A 213 -11.71 3.52 10.35
N VAL A 214 -12.38 4.07 11.35
CA VAL A 214 -12.25 3.67 12.75
C VAL A 214 -13.58 3.09 13.20
N VAL A 215 -13.55 1.86 13.65
CA VAL A 215 -14.73 1.13 14.15
C VAL A 215 -14.59 0.98 15.65
N ASP A 216 -15.55 1.51 16.37
CA ASP A 216 -15.72 1.27 17.79
C ASP A 216 -16.96 0.39 17.98
N ILE A 217 -16.85 -0.65 18.80
CA ILE A 217 -17.95 -1.49 19.22
C ILE A 217 -18.04 -1.44 20.75
N THR A 218 -19.22 -1.16 21.24
CA THR A 218 -19.50 -1.03 22.68
C THR A 218 -20.71 -1.83 23.08
N GLY A 219 -20.77 -2.22 24.34
CA GLY A 219 -21.91 -2.93 24.93
C GLY A 219 -21.80 -2.95 26.43
N LYS A 220 -22.82 -3.47 27.10
CA LYS A 220 -22.89 -3.55 28.55
C LYS A 220 -23.07 -4.98 29.01
N GLN A 221 -22.27 -5.43 29.95
CA GLN A 221 -22.40 -6.71 30.63
C GLN A 221 -23.04 -6.49 32.01
N ALA A 222 -24.18 -7.14 32.28
CA ALA A 222 -24.72 -7.19 33.62
C ALA A 222 -23.88 -8.15 34.49
N LEU A 223 -23.44 -7.68 35.65
CA LEU A 223 -22.74 -8.47 36.65
C LEU A 223 -23.67 -8.80 37.82
N GLU A 224 -23.31 -9.82 38.60
CA GLU A 224 -24.01 -10.12 39.84
C GLU A 224 -23.99 -8.91 40.80
N GLY A 225 -25.12 -8.57 41.42
CA GLY A 225 -25.20 -7.45 42.38
C GLY A 225 -25.57 -6.09 41.80
N PHE A 226 -26.19 -6.03 40.63
CA PHE A 226 -26.63 -4.80 39.91
C PHE A 226 -25.52 -3.93 39.35
N ASP A 227 -24.27 -4.37 39.36
CA ASP A 227 -23.19 -3.68 38.69
C ASP A 227 -23.26 -3.92 37.18
N VAL A 228 -22.90 -2.89 36.41
CA VAL A 228 -22.82 -2.94 34.94
C VAL A 228 -21.39 -2.66 34.51
N LYS A 229 -20.84 -3.51 33.69
CA LYS A 229 -19.50 -3.32 33.09
C LYS A 229 -19.64 -2.89 31.66
N ASP A 230 -19.04 -1.75 31.33
CA ASP A 230 -18.90 -1.30 29.95
C ASP A 230 -17.84 -2.13 29.23
N LEU A 231 -18.21 -2.64 28.06
CA LEU A 231 -17.32 -3.37 27.15
C LEU A 231 -17.01 -2.47 25.96
N LYS A 232 -15.78 -2.48 25.53
CA LYS A 232 -15.34 -1.74 24.33
C LYS A 232 -14.26 -2.50 23.59
N ASN A 233 -14.35 -2.49 22.26
CA ASN A 233 -13.28 -2.89 21.36
C ASN A 233 -13.20 -1.89 20.19
N SER A 234 -12.03 -1.76 19.55
CA SER A 234 -11.82 -0.82 18.47
C SER A 234 -10.90 -1.41 17.40
N GLN A 235 -11.23 -1.14 16.14
CA GLN A 235 -10.44 -1.53 14.98
C GLN A 235 -10.27 -0.32 14.06
N SER A 236 -9.15 -0.26 13.33
CA SER A 236 -8.95 0.81 12.36
C SER A 236 -8.21 0.34 11.14
N VAL A 237 -8.48 0.97 10.02
CA VAL A 237 -7.78 0.78 8.75
C VAL A 237 -7.50 2.13 8.10
N VAL A 238 -6.34 2.27 7.48
CA VAL A 238 -6.00 3.39 6.60
C VAL A 238 -6.04 2.91 5.16
N ILE A 239 -6.83 3.60 4.34
CA ILE A 239 -6.99 3.30 2.92
C ILE A 239 -6.24 4.39 2.15
N ASN A 240 -5.14 4.01 1.50
CA ASN A 240 -4.35 4.89 0.66
C ASN A 240 -4.85 4.79 -0.79
N ILE A 241 -5.14 5.94 -1.41
CA ILE A 241 -5.64 5.97 -2.78
C ILE A 241 -4.45 6.01 -3.74
N VAL A 242 -4.41 5.03 -4.64
CA VAL A 242 -3.38 4.89 -5.67
C VAL A 242 -3.54 6.00 -6.71
N SER A 243 -2.44 6.55 -7.16
CA SER A 243 -2.41 7.58 -8.20
C SER A 243 -2.94 7.06 -9.54
N ASP A 244 -3.70 7.89 -10.25
CA ASP A 244 -4.08 7.62 -11.64
C ASP A 244 -2.89 7.93 -12.54
N VAL A 245 -2.29 6.89 -13.11
CA VAL A 245 -1.22 7.00 -14.11
C VAL A 245 -1.81 6.69 -15.47
N ALA A 246 -1.56 7.55 -16.45
CA ALA A 246 -1.99 7.33 -17.81
C ALA A 246 -0.79 7.27 -18.77
N PHE A 247 -0.89 6.40 -19.74
CA PHE A 247 0.09 6.22 -20.81
C PHE A 247 -0.60 6.23 -22.16
N SER A 248 -0.15 7.08 -23.06
CA SER A 248 -0.58 7.16 -24.44
C SER A 248 0.57 6.95 -25.40
N ALA A 249 0.29 6.31 -26.51
CA ALA A 249 1.24 6.09 -27.60
C ALA A 249 0.56 6.44 -28.93
N LYS A 250 1.28 7.13 -29.82
CA LYS A 250 0.82 7.56 -31.14
C LYS A 250 1.88 7.27 -32.18
N ALA A 251 1.44 7.00 -33.41
CA ALA A 251 2.28 6.97 -34.60
C ALA A 251 1.92 8.19 -35.45
N LEU A 252 2.92 8.95 -35.86
CA LEU A 252 2.79 10.19 -36.61
C LEU A 252 3.65 10.11 -37.88
N TYR A 253 3.17 10.73 -38.94
CA TYR A 253 3.93 10.89 -40.20
C TYR A 253 4.11 12.36 -40.56
N TYR A 254 3.04 13.16 -40.53
CA TYR A 254 3.06 14.56 -40.95
C TYR A 254 3.49 15.50 -39.85
N SER A 255 3.28 15.11 -38.62
CA SER A 255 3.60 15.92 -37.43
C SER A 255 4.68 15.28 -36.57
N GLY A 256 5.15 16.02 -35.53
CA GLY A 256 6.18 15.55 -34.60
C GLY A 256 7.56 16.15 -34.84
N PRO A 257 8.55 15.78 -34.00
CA PRO A 257 9.88 16.41 -34.03
C PRO A 257 10.78 15.92 -35.16
N PHE A 258 10.44 14.86 -35.88
CA PHE A 258 11.24 14.29 -36.95
C PHE A 258 10.53 14.41 -38.31
N LYS A 259 11.30 14.70 -39.35
CA LYS A 259 10.82 14.64 -40.73
C LYS A 259 10.78 13.17 -41.15
N ASN A 260 9.58 12.66 -41.44
CA ASN A 260 9.38 11.32 -41.96
C ASN A 260 9.55 11.30 -43.50
N THR A 261 9.91 10.16 -44.06
CA THR A 261 10.19 9.93 -45.46
C THR A 261 9.45 8.69 -45.96
N GLY A 262 9.34 8.54 -47.28
CA GLY A 262 8.56 7.47 -47.90
C GLY A 262 7.12 7.86 -48.12
N GLU A 263 6.30 6.98 -48.70
CA GLU A 263 4.89 7.25 -48.96
C GLU A 263 4.04 6.83 -47.72
N VAL A 264 2.97 7.59 -47.43
CA VAL A 264 2.06 7.30 -46.31
C VAL A 264 1.32 5.97 -46.55
N SER A 265 1.05 5.63 -47.80
CA SER A 265 0.65 4.28 -48.19
C SER A 265 1.88 3.48 -48.57
N PRO A 266 2.50 2.76 -47.64
CA PRO A 266 3.84 2.15 -47.85
C PRO A 266 3.85 1.18 -49.01
N LYS A 267 4.85 1.29 -49.89
CA LYS A 267 5.08 0.42 -51.06
C LYS A 267 6.02 -0.74 -50.66
N ALA A 268 5.76 -1.92 -51.22
CA ALA A 268 6.61 -3.07 -50.99
C ALA A 268 8.06 -2.80 -51.43
N GLY A 269 9.01 -3.09 -50.56
CA GLY A 269 10.45 -2.89 -50.78
C GLY A 269 10.96 -1.47 -50.58
N GLU A 270 10.05 -0.49 -50.36
CA GLU A 270 10.43 0.90 -50.06
C GLU A 270 10.22 1.22 -48.58
N GLU A 271 11.18 1.91 -47.97
CA GLU A 271 11.06 2.28 -46.56
C GLU A 271 10.18 3.52 -46.38
N THR A 272 9.23 3.43 -45.48
CA THR A 272 8.48 4.57 -44.92
C THR A 272 8.84 4.73 -43.45
N THR A 273 9.18 5.94 -43.02
CA THR A 273 9.50 6.24 -41.64
C THR A 273 8.28 6.80 -40.91
N TYR A 274 8.22 6.52 -39.59
CA TYR A 274 7.18 7.04 -38.68
C TYR A 274 7.81 7.56 -37.41
N THR A 275 7.24 8.63 -36.88
CA THR A 275 7.55 9.12 -35.52
C THR A 275 6.62 8.48 -34.53
N ILE A 276 7.17 7.81 -33.54
CA ILE A 276 6.41 7.27 -32.40
C ILE A 276 6.54 8.24 -31.24
N VAL A 277 5.41 8.58 -30.65
CA VAL A 277 5.36 9.46 -29.46
C VAL A 277 4.74 8.71 -28.30
N TRP A 278 5.47 8.63 -27.22
CA TRP A 278 5.00 8.12 -25.94
C TRP A 278 4.83 9.28 -24.96
N ASN A 279 3.66 9.37 -24.35
CA ASN A 279 3.33 10.42 -23.38
C ASN A 279 2.78 9.81 -22.10
N VAL A 280 3.25 10.30 -20.95
CA VAL A 280 2.85 9.80 -19.64
C VAL A 280 2.37 10.96 -18.76
N SER A 281 1.29 10.72 -18.05
CA SER A 281 0.76 11.64 -17.04
C SER A 281 0.49 10.90 -15.72
N ASN A 282 0.46 11.66 -14.63
CA ASN A 282 0.31 11.14 -13.28
C ASN A 282 -0.46 12.13 -12.40
N SER A 283 -1.38 11.64 -11.57
CA SER A 283 -2.23 12.49 -10.74
C SER A 283 -1.61 12.80 -9.36
N ALA A 284 -1.90 12.03 -8.33
CA ALA A 284 -1.85 12.46 -6.93
C ALA A 284 -0.53 12.18 -6.18
N ASN A 285 0.11 11.04 -6.45
CA ASN A 285 1.30 10.59 -5.72
C ASN A 285 2.54 10.60 -6.61
N ASN A 286 3.73 10.56 -6.03
CA ASN A 286 4.94 10.32 -6.81
C ASN A 286 5.04 8.85 -7.19
N ILE A 287 5.40 8.58 -8.43
CA ILE A 287 5.67 7.23 -8.92
C ILE A 287 7.18 7.10 -9.16
N SER A 288 7.83 6.25 -8.42
CA SER A 288 9.25 5.93 -8.59
C SER A 288 9.45 4.76 -9.55
N LYS A 289 10.67 4.61 -10.08
CA LYS A 289 11.07 3.53 -11.00
C LYS A 289 10.10 3.39 -12.19
N ALA A 290 9.59 4.54 -12.67
CA ALA A 290 8.68 4.57 -13.80
C ALA A 290 9.44 4.26 -15.08
N LYS A 291 8.96 3.29 -15.86
CA LYS A 291 9.54 2.94 -17.16
C LYS A 291 8.48 2.43 -18.13
N VAL A 292 8.68 2.69 -19.40
CA VAL A 292 7.87 2.13 -20.49
C VAL A 292 8.72 1.13 -21.26
N VAL A 293 8.17 -0.04 -21.52
CA VAL A 293 8.81 -1.12 -22.28
C VAL A 293 7.90 -1.55 -23.42
N SER A 294 8.47 -1.71 -24.62
CA SER A 294 7.83 -2.32 -25.78
C SER A 294 8.86 -3.02 -26.65
N THR A 295 8.42 -3.68 -27.71
CA THR A 295 9.30 -4.31 -28.71
C THR A 295 8.91 -3.90 -30.12
N LEU A 296 9.85 -3.93 -31.04
CA LEU A 296 9.59 -3.76 -32.46
C LEU A 296 9.33 -5.11 -33.15
N PRO A 297 8.34 -5.20 -34.05
CA PRO A 297 8.23 -6.34 -34.97
C PRO A 297 9.51 -6.52 -35.81
N SER A 298 9.76 -7.75 -36.30
CA SER A 298 10.97 -8.08 -37.05
C SER A 298 11.20 -7.25 -38.32
N TRP A 299 10.11 -6.78 -38.93
CA TRP A 299 10.10 -5.97 -40.15
C TRP A 299 10.24 -4.46 -39.89
N ILE A 300 10.43 -4.06 -38.62
CA ILE A 300 10.64 -2.66 -38.24
C ILE A 300 12.09 -2.45 -37.85
N ARG A 301 12.63 -1.34 -38.31
CA ARG A 301 13.97 -0.86 -38.00
C ARG A 301 13.89 0.34 -37.03
N PHE A 302 14.67 0.34 -36.00
CA PHE A 302 14.89 1.53 -35.18
C PHE A 302 15.81 2.49 -35.91
N VAL A 303 15.40 3.74 -36.12
CA VAL A 303 16.18 4.69 -36.94
C VAL A 303 17.26 5.42 -36.13
N GLY A 304 17.00 5.61 -34.81
CA GLY A 304 18.01 6.08 -33.88
C GLY A 304 17.77 7.45 -33.23
N PRO A 305 17.32 8.53 -33.93
CA PRO A 305 17.08 9.77 -33.22
C PRO A 305 15.86 9.68 -32.29
N PHE A 306 15.99 10.33 -31.12
CA PHE A 306 14.85 10.52 -30.20
C PHE A 306 14.85 11.94 -29.64
N SER A 307 13.73 12.41 -29.19
CA SER A 307 13.48 13.77 -28.65
C SER A 307 12.60 13.71 -27.42
N PRO A 308 12.91 14.45 -26.34
CA PRO A 308 14.11 15.26 -26.17
C PRO A 308 15.39 14.39 -26.07
N SER A 309 16.53 14.90 -26.45
CA SER A 309 17.81 14.18 -26.36
C SER A 309 18.27 13.88 -24.94
N THR A 310 17.59 14.48 -23.94
CA THR A 310 17.79 14.25 -22.50
C THR A 310 16.98 13.07 -21.97
N ALA A 311 16.09 12.49 -22.80
CA ALA A 311 15.32 11.31 -22.39
C ALA A 311 16.25 10.09 -22.29
N ASP A 312 16.02 9.25 -21.28
CA ASP A 312 16.74 7.98 -21.15
C ASP A 312 15.96 6.89 -21.93
N LEU A 313 16.17 6.89 -23.26
CA LEU A 313 15.59 5.91 -24.18
C LEU A 313 16.69 5.00 -24.71
N SER A 314 16.51 3.70 -24.57
CA SER A 314 17.42 2.69 -25.07
C SER A 314 16.72 1.68 -25.98
N TYR A 315 17.49 1.16 -26.95
CA TYR A 315 17.03 0.12 -27.88
C TYR A 315 18.04 -1.04 -27.90
N ASN A 316 17.56 -2.26 -27.72
CA ASN A 316 18.35 -3.47 -27.84
C ASN A 316 18.10 -4.13 -29.21
N PRO A 317 19.11 -4.14 -30.15
CA PRO A 317 18.91 -4.72 -31.47
C PRO A 317 18.68 -6.23 -31.49
N SER A 318 19.16 -6.96 -30.48
CA SER A 318 19.03 -8.41 -30.41
C SER A 318 17.62 -8.85 -29.99
N THR A 319 17.05 -8.17 -29.01
CA THR A 319 15.68 -8.45 -28.49
C THR A 319 14.61 -7.59 -29.14
N LYS A 320 15.02 -6.58 -29.92
CA LYS A 320 14.13 -5.55 -30.47
C LYS A 320 13.39 -4.75 -29.41
N GLU A 321 13.85 -4.77 -28.17
CA GLU A 321 13.25 -4.08 -27.05
C GLU A 321 13.61 -2.60 -27.05
N ILE A 322 12.60 -1.76 -26.79
CA ILE A 322 12.75 -0.33 -26.52
C ILE A 322 12.36 -0.11 -25.07
N VAL A 323 13.22 0.55 -24.32
CA VAL A 323 12.98 0.92 -22.91
C VAL A 323 13.14 2.44 -22.78
N TRP A 324 12.12 3.09 -22.28
CA TRP A 324 12.18 4.47 -21.82
C TRP A 324 12.17 4.48 -20.29
N ASP A 325 13.33 4.75 -19.69
CA ASP A 325 13.42 4.93 -18.23
C ASP A 325 13.08 6.39 -17.90
N ILE A 326 11.95 6.56 -17.21
CA ILE A 326 11.44 7.87 -16.80
C ILE A 326 12.00 8.25 -15.42
N GLY A 327 12.41 7.25 -14.63
CA GLY A 327 12.85 7.42 -13.26
C GLY A 327 11.69 7.76 -12.33
N THR A 328 11.65 8.99 -11.83
CA THR A 328 10.54 9.48 -11.01
C THR A 328 9.55 10.27 -11.86
N LEU A 329 8.27 9.94 -11.69
CA LEU A 329 7.13 10.64 -12.28
C LEU A 329 6.40 11.41 -11.16
N PRO A 330 6.66 12.71 -11.01
CA PRO A 330 6.09 13.51 -9.92
C PRO A 330 4.55 13.56 -10.00
N LYS A 331 3.91 13.82 -8.85
CA LYS A 331 2.49 14.15 -8.82
C LYS A 331 2.19 15.34 -9.73
N GLY A 332 1.05 15.29 -10.42
CA GLY A 332 0.60 16.36 -11.29
C GLY A 332 1.23 16.42 -12.66
N THR A 333 2.15 15.50 -12.99
CA THR A 333 2.75 15.42 -14.33
C THR A 333 1.69 15.29 -15.40
N GLY A 334 1.70 16.19 -16.40
CA GLY A 334 0.73 16.23 -17.50
C GLY A 334 -0.68 16.70 -17.11
N ILE A 335 -0.87 17.20 -15.88
CA ILE A 335 -2.16 17.69 -15.36
C ILE A 335 -2.04 19.12 -14.85
N THR A 336 -1.15 19.36 -13.90
CA THR A 336 -0.83 20.71 -13.36
C THR A 336 0.59 21.14 -13.70
N GLY A 337 1.42 20.22 -14.17
CA GLY A 337 2.76 20.42 -14.69
C GLY A 337 2.89 19.81 -16.09
N ASP A 338 4.06 19.96 -16.70
CA ASP A 338 4.36 19.44 -18.02
C ASP A 338 4.25 17.92 -18.04
N SER A 339 3.75 17.36 -19.15
CA SER A 339 3.78 15.92 -19.37
C SER A 339 5.19 15.41 -19.62
N LYS A 340 5.44 14.15 -19.26
CA LYS A 340 6.65 13.45 -19.72
C LYS A 340 6.38 12.82 -21.08
N GLU A 341 7.20 13.16 -22.04
CA GLU A 341 7.06 12.71 -23.42
C GLU A 341 8.41 12.32 -24.00
N VAL A 342 8.41 11.28 -24.84
CA VAL A 342 9.53 10.93 -25.70
C VAL A 342 9.02 10.57 -27.08
N ALA A 343 9.71 11.09 -28.09
CA ALA A 343 9.49 10.73 -29.49
C ALA A 343 10.72 10.03 -30.05
N PHE A 344 10.53 9.01 -30.88
CA PHE A 344 11.59 8.31 -31.59
C PHE A 344 11.14 7.89 -32.99
N GLN A 345 12.08 7.64 -33.90
CA GLN A 345 11.78 7.33 -35.28
C GLN A 345 12.02 5.84 -35.58
N ILE A 346 11.08 5.25 -36.33
CA ILE A 346 11.15 3.88 -36.84
C ILE A 346 11.03 3.87 -38.36
N GLY A 347 11.60 2.85 -39.02
CA GLY A 347 11.45 2.59 -40.45
C GLY A 347 10.70 1.29 -40.68
N PHE A 348 9.76 1.31 -41.59
CA PHE A 348 8.96 0.17 -42.02
C PHE A 348 9.21 -0.09 -43.52
N THR A 349 9.68 -1.26 -43.87
CA THR A 349 9.81 -1.74 -45.25
C THR A 349 8.87 -2.91 -45.45
N PRO A 350 7.68 -2.71 -46.08
CA PRO A 350 6.70 -3.79 -46.23
C PRO A 350 7.18 -4.82 -47.25
N SER A 351 6.86 -6.08 -46.94
CA SER A 351 6.93 -7.18 -47.90
C SER A 351 5.69 -7.21 -48.78
N LEU A 352 5.74 -7.95 -49.88
CA LEU A 352 4.61 -8.15 -50.77
C LEU A 352 3.37 -8.75 -50.02
N SER A 353 3.62 -9.59 -49.02
CA SER A 353 2.54 -10.19 -48.23
C SER A 353 1.83 -9.22 -47.27
N GLN A 354 2.40 -8.04 -47.05
CA GLN A 354 1.85 -7.00 -46.19
C GLN A 354 1.08 -5.92 -46.96
N LEU A 355 1.06 -6.00 -48.28
CA LEU A 355 0.23 -5.12 -49.11
C LEU A 355 -1.26 -5.28 -48.76
N SER A 356 -1.99 -4.18 -48.76
CA SER A 356 -3.42 -4.12 -48.41
C SER A 356 -3.77 -4.55 -46.99
N SER A 357 -2.75 -4.66 -46.08
CA SER A 357 -2.95 -4.91 -44.67
C SER A 357 -2.58 -3.66 -43.82
N ILE A 358 -2.86 -3.71 -42.54
CA ILE A 358 -2.51 -2.67 -41.56
C ILE A 358 -1.52 -3.27 -40.55
N PRO A 359 -0.23 -3.43 -40.94
CA PRO A 359 0.75 -4.10 -40.11
C PRO A 359 1.00 -3.36 -38.79
N VAL A 360 1.39 -4.13 -37.77
CA VAL A 360 1.86 -3.59 -36.50
C VAL A 360 3.26 -2.98 -36.72
N ILE A 361 3.44 -1.77 -36.21
CA ILE A 361 4.73 -1.03 -36.26
C ILE A 361 5.37 -0.89 -34.89
N ILE A 362 4.60 -0.96 -33.81
CA ILE A 362 5.06 -1.09 -32.43
C ILE A 362 4.16 -2.14 -31.75
N ASN A 363 4.75 -3.08 -31.06
CA ASN A 363 4.02 -4.05 -30.22
C ASN A 363 3.42 -3.38 -29.00
N ASP A 364 2.62 -4.11 -28.23
CA ASP A 364 2.04 -3.60 -26.99
C ASP A 364 3.12 -2.99 -26.09
N ALA A 365 2.82 -1.86 -25.51
CA ALA A 365 3.72 -1.15 -24.61
C ALA A 365 3.17 -1.16 -23.18
N THR A 366 4.05 -1.35 -22.22
CA THR A 366 3.70 -1.39 -20.80
C THR A 366 4.45 -0.32 -20.03
N LEU A 367 3.73 0.56 -19.37
CA LEU A 367 4.26 1.43 -18.32
C LEU A 367 4.19 0.71 -16.98
N THR A 368 5.28 0.70 -16.24
CA THR A 368 5.37 0.20 -14.85
C THR A 368 6.01 1.24 -13.96
N GLY A 369 5.70 1.20 -12.67
CA GLY A 369 6.30 2.05 -11.65
C GLY A 369 5.84 1.63 -10.26
N HIS A 370 6.26 2.37 -9.23
CA HIS A 370 5.87 2.15 -7.84
C HIS A 370 5.27 3.42 -7.26
N ASP A 371 4.04 3.35 -6.77
CA ASP A 371 3.40 4.45 -6.05
C ASP A 371 3.99 4.54 -4.64
N ASP A 372 4.78 5.59 -4.40
CA ASP A 372 5.54 5.72 -3.16
C ASP A 372 4.64 5.99 -1.93
N PHE A 373 3.46 6.55 -2.12
CA PHE A 373 2.53 6.82 -1.03
C PHE A 373 1.63 5.62 -0.72
N ALA A 374 1.03 5.03 -1.75
CA ALA A 374 0.17 3.87 -1.58
C ALA A 374 0.97 2.56 -1.40
N ASN A 375 2.30 2.60 -1.60
CA ASN A 375 3.24 1.49 -1.47
C ASN A 375 2.84 0.27 -2.33
N VAL A 376 2.46 0.52 -3.58
CA VAL A 376 2.05 -0.53 -4.53
C VAL A 376 2.65 -0.28 -5.92
N ASN A 377 2.81 -1.36 -6.66
CA ASN A 377 3.23 -1.26 -8.06
C ASN A 377 2.03 -0.86 -8.94
N VAL A 378 2.28 0.07 -9.86
CA VAL A 378 1.33 0.49 -10.89
C VAL A 378 1.74 -0.07 -12.24
N ARG A 379 0.73 -0.40 -13.07
CA ARG A 379 0.94 -0.91 -14.41
C ARG A 379 -0.16 -0.40 -15.35
N VAL A 380 0.24 0.13 -16.51
CA VAL A 380 -0.66 0.56 -17.57
C VAL A 380 -0.21 -0.06 -18.89
N ASN A 381 -1.12 -0.74 -19.58
CA ASN A 381 -0.85 -1.35 -20.87
C ASN A 381 -1.47 -0.50 -21.99
N LYS A 382 -0.73 -0.35 -23.08
CA LYS A 382 -1.21 0.25 -24.33
C LYS A 382 -1.05 -0.76 -25.46
N GLY A 383 -2.12 -1.01 -26.18
CA GLY A 383 -2.11 -1.90 -27.33
C GLY A 383 -1.19 -1.42 -28.44
N SER A 384 -0.83 -2.33 -29.33
CA SER A 384 0.07 -2.13 -30.47
C SER A 384 -0.35 -0.97 -31.37
N LEU A 385 0.64 -0.27 -31.93
CA LEU A 385 0.42 0.73 -32.96
C LEU A 385 0.56 0.09 -34.36
N ARG A 386 -0.23 0.59 -35.29
CA ARG A 386 -0.30 0.09 -36.66
C ARG A 386 -0.03 1.21 -37.65
N THR A 387 0.16 0.86 -38.93
CA THR A 387 0.36 1.82 -40.03
C THR A 387 -0.83 2.75 -40.26
N ARG A 388 -2.02 2.45 -39.71
CA ARG A 388 -3.14 3.38 -39.71
C ARG A 388 -2.88 4.52 -38.71
N LEU A 389 -2.86 5.76 -39.25
CA LEU A 389 -2.53 6.97 -38.47
C LEU A 389 -3.82 7.63 -37.95
N ASP A 390 -4.40 7.06 -36.90
CA ASP A 390 -5.66 7.58 -36.33
C ASP A 390 -5.52 8.95 -35.62
N SER A 391 -4.29 9.41 -35.38
CA SER A 391 -3.97 10.62 -34.60
C SER A 391 -3.15 11.66 -35.36
N ASP A 392 -2.91 11.46 -36.62
CA ASP A 392 -2.10 12.35 -37.48
C ASP A 392 -2.91 12.65 -38.73
N PRO A 393 -3.66 13.76 -38.74
CA PRO A 393 -4.62 14.12 -39.82
C PRO A 393 -3.96 14.44 -41.15
#